data_6ea7c37ac6fa74b468c0bdb34c61cb5b
#
_entry.id   6ea7c37ac6fa74b468c0bdb34c61cb5b
#
_cell.length_a   1.000
_cell.length_b   1.000
_cell.length_c   1.000
_cell.angle_alpha   90.00
_cell.angle_beta   90.00
_cell.angle_gamma   90.00
#
_symmetry.space_group_name_H-M   'P 1'
#
loop_
_entity.id
_entity.type
_entity.pdbx_description
1 polymer ?
#
loop_
_entity_poly.entity_id
_entity_poly.type
_entity_poly.pdbx_seq_one_letter_code
_entity_poly.pdbx_strand_id
1 'polypeptide(L)'
;ACHIYKSYDRPKDIEASGLYRDTVSVADTLVSDTVNFGNLPWREVFTDPQLQALIEQGLTHNTDLLTAALKVKEAQASLMSARLAYAPSLGLSPQGTISSFDKHAATKTYSLPATASWEIDLFGKLLNAKRGAQVTLLQTKAYRQAVQTQIISGIANTYYTLLMLDRQLDITEQTADIMKRNVETMQAMKDAAMFNTTSAGVEQSKAAYAQVLASIPAIQKSIR
;
A
#
# COMPACT_ATOMS: atom_id res chain seq x y z
N ALA A 1 44.44 0.65 4.16
CA ALA A 1 43.17 1.25 4.56
C ALA A 1 42.63 0.50 5.78
N CYS A 2 42.64 1.16 6.93
CA CYS A 2 42.08 0.59 8.14
C CYS A 2 40.58 0.44 7.99
N HIS A 3 40.07 -0.80 7.90
CA HIS A 3 38.65 -1.10 8.02
C HIS A 3 38.22 -0.88 9.48
N ILE A 4 37.90 0.36 9.83
CA ILE A 4 37.45 0.74 11.18
C ILE A 4 36.03 0.21 11.43
N TYR A 5 35.25 -0.02 10.37
CA TYR A 5 33.88 -0.53 10.44
C TYR A 5 33.80 -1.93 9.84
N LYS A 6 33.22 -2.87 10.60
CA LYS A 6 32.86 -4.20 10.11
C LYS A 6 31.72 -4.05 9.09
N SER A 7 31.85 -4.67 7.92
CA SER A 7 30.72 -4.72 6.97
C SER A 7 29.55 -5.46 7.60
N TYR A 8 28.34 -4.94 7.43
CA TYR A 8 27.12 -5.67 7.83
C TYR A 8 27.01 -6.95 7.01
N ASP A 9 26.91 -8.08 7.70
CA ASP A 9 26.56 -9.36 7.10
C ASP A 9 25.22 -9.81 7.67
N ARG A 10 24.31 -10.18 6.79
CA ARG A 10 22.98 -10.63 7.19
C ARG A 10 23.12 -11.98 7.92
N PRO A 11 22.51 -12.15 9.12
CA PRO A 11 22.47 -13.45 9.78
C PRO A 11 21.94 -14.51 8.84
N LYS A 12 22.69 -15.58 8.63
CA LYS A 12 22.33 -16.69 7.72
C LYS A 12 21.53 -17.78 8.45
N ASP A 13 21.61 -17.80 9.77
CA ASP A 13 21.13 -18.89 10.61
C ASP A 13 19.86 -18.48 11.39
N ILE A 14 18.90 -17.85 10.72
CA ILE A 14 17.57 -17.65 11.31
C ILE A 14 16.77 -18.92 11.03
N GLU A 15 16.77 -19.87 11.98
CA GLU A 15 15.86 -21.00 11.91
C GLU A 15 14.42 -20.52 12.06
N ALA A 16 13.66 -20.67 10.98
CA ALA A 16 12.21 -20.40 10.97
C ALA A 16 11.40 -21.70 11.20
N SER A 17 12.08 -22.83 11.44
CA SER A 17 11.42 -24.11 11.70
C SER A 17 10.64 -24.07 13.02
N GLY A 18 9.36 -24.42 12.98
CA GLY A 18 8.49 -24.46 14.17
C GLY A 18 7.88 -23.12 14.60
N LEU A 19 8.10 -22.01 13.89
CA LEU A 19 7.45 -20.72 14.17
C LEU A 19 5.98 -20.69 13.77
N TYR A 20 5.56 -21.55 12.86
CA TYR A 20 4.19 -21.62 12.37
C TYR A 20 3.50 -22.88 12.90
N ARG A 21 2.21 -22.76 13.17
CA ARG A 21 1.38 -23.82 13.78
C ARG A 21 1.25 -25.07 12.93
N ASP A 22 1.31 -24.90 11.61
CA ASP A 22 1.26 -26.00 10.64
C ASP A 22 2.69 -26.39 10.25
N THR A 23 3.26 -27.35 10.96
CA THR A 23 4.43 -28.08 10.48
C THR A 23 3.98 -28.90 9.27
N VAL A 24 4.25 -28.39 8.07
CA VAL A 24 4.07 -29.13 6.82
C VAL A 24 4.76 -30.46 6.98
N SER A 25 4.01 -31.58 6.88
CA SER A 25 4.60 -32.89 6.94
C SER A 25 5.61 -33.03 5.80
N VAL A 26 6.72 -33.76 6.04
CA VAL A 26 7.81 -33.96 5.08
C VAL A 26 7.31 -34.51 3.72
N ALA A 27 6.10 -35.07 3.65
CA ALA A 27 5.44 -35.51 2.43
C ALA A 27 4.99 -34.37 1.51
N ASP A 28 4.68 -33.17 2.04
CA ASP A 28 4.28 -32.02 1.26
C ASP A 28 5.46 -31.20 0.67
N THR A 29 6.67 -31.47 1.14
CA THR A 29 7.90 -30.83 0.64
C THR A 29 8.38 -31.38 -0.71
N LEU A 30 7.76 -32.42 -1.23
CA LEU A 30 8.08 -32.97 -2.56
C LEU A 30 7.38 -32.26 -3.71
N VAL A 31 6.41 -31.39 -3.43
CA VAL A 31 5.88 -30.47 -4.42
C VAL A 31 6.82 -29.26 -4.43
N SER A 32 7.70 -29.23 -5.42
CA SER A 32 8.62 -28.13 -5.73
C SER A 32 7.84 -26.88 -6.17
N ASP A 33 6.87 -26.44 -5.37
CA ASP A 33 6.21 -25.16 -5.56
C ASP A 33 6.95 -24.06 -4.77
N THR A 34 8.13 -23.73 -5.28
CA THR A 34 8.94 -22.61 -4.80
C THR A 34 8.37 -21.27 -5.25
N VAL A 35 7.21 -21.25 -5.90
CA VAL A 35 6.51 -20.03 -6.29
C VAL A 35 5.84 -19.47 -5.06
N ASN A 36 6.56 -18.61 -4.34
CA ASN A 36 5.96 -17.85 -3.26
C ASN A 36 4.80 -17.00 -3.84
N PHE A 37 3.58 -17.26 -3.36
CA PHE A 37 2.36 -16.54 -3.76
C PHE A 37 2.53 -15.01 -3.72
N GLY A 38 3.34 -14.51 -2.78
CA GLY A 38 3.67 -13.09 -2.70
C GLY A 38 4.51 -12.53 -3.86
N ASN A 39 5.11 -13.39 -4.69
CA ASN A 39 5.88 -13.00 -5.87
C ASN A 39 5.07 -13.05 -7.17
N LEU A 40 3.84 -13.59 -7.12
CA LEU A 40 2.98 -13.64 -8.30
C LEU A 40 2.52 -12.23 -8.69
N PRO A 41 2.46 -11.93 -9.99
CA PRO A 41 1.84 -10.70 -10.47
C PRO A 41 0.38 -10.63 -9.99
N TRP A 42 -0.05 -9.49 -9.47
CA TRP A 42 -1.39 -9.33 -8.93
C TRP A 42 -2.51 -9.67 -9.95
N ARG A 43 -2.23 -9.54 -11.25
CA ARG A 43 -3.17 -9.93 -12.33
C ARG A 43 -3.39 -11.43 -12.43
N GLU A 44 -2.44 -12.24 -11.98
CA GLU A 44 -2.58 -13.70 -11.92
C GLU A 44 -3.34 -14.13 -10.66
N VAL A 45 -3.23 -13.33 -9.58
CA VAL A 45 -3.95 -13.56 -8.32
C VAL A 45 -5.41 -13.17 -8.44
N PHE A 46 -5.70 -12.00 -9.03
CA PHE A 46 -7.05 -11.47 -9.19
C PHE A 46 -7.47 -11.59 -10.65
N THR A 47 -8.25 -12.61 -10.97
CA THR A 47 -8.66 -12.94 -12.35
C THR A 47 -9.94 -12.24 -12.81
N ASP A 48 -10.68 -11.57 -11.91
CA ASP A 48 -11.89 -10.82 -12.22
C ASP A 48 -11.55 -9.56 -13.03
N PRO A 49 -12.06 -9.40 -14.27
CA PRO A 49 -11.75 -8.25 -15.11
C PRO A 49 -12.22 -6.91 -14.53
N GLN A 50 -13.34 -6.90 -13.80
CA GLN A 50 -13.86 -5.68 -13.16
C GLN A 50 -12.94 -5.23 -12.04
N LEU A 51 -12.51 -6.17 -11.19
CA LEU A 51 -11.56 -5.89 -10.14
C LEU A 51 -10.22 -5.42 -10.71
N GLN A 52 -9.73 -6.05 -11.80
CA GLN A 52 -8.50 -5.63 -12.46
C GLN A 52 -8.58 -4.19 -12.96
N ALA A 53 -9.70 -3.80 -13.56
CA ALA A 53 -9.91 -2.43 -14.03
C ALA A 53 -9.91 -1.41 -12.87
N LEU A 54 -10.56 -1.74 -11.74
CA LEU A 54 -10.56 -0.90 -10.54
C LEU A 54 -9.17 -0.76 -9.93
N ILE A 55 -8.41 -1.85 -9.85
CA ILE A 55 -7.02 -1.81 -9.36
C ILE A 55 -6.17 -0.93 -10.28
N GLU A 56 -6.28 -1.07 -11.58
CA GLU A 56 -5.51 -0.28 -12.54
C GLU A 56 -5.84 1.21 -12.45
N GLN A 57 -7.12 1.55 -12.31
CA GLN A 57 -7.56 2.93 -12.05
C GLN A 57 -7.00 3.46 -10.73
N GLY A 58 -7.05 2.65 -9.66
CA GLY A 58 -6.47 3.03 -8.37
C GLY A 58 -4.98 3.28 -8.44
N LEU A 59 -4.22 2.40 -9.10
CA LEU A 59 -2.77 2.53 -9.26
C LEU A 59 -2.37 3.75 -10.10
N THR A 60 -3.19 4.15 -11.06
CA THR A 60 -2.91 5.30 -11.93
C THR A 60 -3.20 6.65 -11.26
N HIS A 61 -4.21 6.72 -10.41
CA HIS A 61 -4.71 7.98 -9.85
C HIS A 61 -4.38 8.17 -8.36
N ASN A 62 -3.79 7.18 -7.70
CA ASN A 62 -3.49 7.28 -6.28
C ASN A 62 -2.31 8.21 -5.99
N THR A 63 -2.56 9.24 -5.17
CA THR A 63 -1.56 10.26 -4.80
C THR A 63 -0.44 9.71 -3.92
N ASP A 64 -0.70 8.68 -3.10
CA ASP A 64 0.32 8.09 -2.23
C ASP A 64 1.33 7.30 -3.05
N LEU A 65 0.87 6.59 -4.10
CA LEU A 65 1.76 5.89 -5.02
C LEU A 65 2.59 6.88 -5.86
N LEU A 66 1.99 7.99 -6.29
CA LEU A 66 2.71 9.06 -6.98
C LEU A 66 3.78 9.67 -6.06
N THR A 67 3.43 9.97 -4.81
CA THR A 67 4.36 10.48 -3.80
C THR A 67 5.50 9.49 -3.54
N ALA A 68 5.21 8.20 -3.42
CA ALA A 68 6.22 7.18 -3.26
C ALA A 68 7.17 7.09 -4.49
N ALA A 69 6.62 7.28 -5.70
CA ALA A 69 7.42 7.33 -6.93
C ALA A 69 8.33 8.58 -6.98
N LEU A 70 7.86 9.73 -6.50
CA LEU A 70 8.66 10.94 -6.38
C LEU A 70 9.80 10.80 -5.35
N LYS A 71 9.55 10.15 -4.21
CA LYS A 71 10.58 9.81 -3.23
C LYS A 71 11.69 8.92 -3.81
N VAL A 72 11.36 8.01 -4.73
CA VAL A 72 12.38 7.23 -5.43
C VAL A 72 13.25 8.13 -6.31
N LYS A 73 12.67 9.11 -7.01
CA LYS A 73 13.42 10.08 -7.82
C LYS A 73 14.32 10.97 -6.96
N GLU A 74 13.83 11.40 -5.82
CA GLU A 74 14.60 12.17 -4.83
C GLU A 74 15.81 11.37 -4.32
N ALA A 75 15.61 10.10 -3.95
CA ALA A 75 16.70 9.22 -3.54
C ALA A 75 17.71 8.95 -4.67
N GLN A 76 17.26 8.89 -5.93
CA GLN A 76 18.14 8.79 -7.10
C GLN A 76 18.99 10.05 -7.27
N ALA A 77 18.41 11.24 -7.11
CA ALA A 77 19.13 12.51 -7.16
C ALA A 77 20.15 12.62 -6.03
N SER A 78 19.78 12.21 -4.82
CA SER A 78 20.69 12.17 -3.65
C SER A 78 21.87 11.22 -3.88
N LEU A 79 21.62 10.04 -4.46
CA LEU A 79 22.70 9.12 -4.85
C LEU A 79 23.61 9.73 -5.92
N MET A 80 23.05 10.44 -6.90
CA MET A 80 23.83 11.15 -7.92
C MET A 80 24.69 12.22 -7.30
N SER A 81 24.16 13.02 -6.37
CA SER A 81 24.93 14.01 -5.60
C SER A 81 26.08 13.36 -4.84
N ALA A 82 25.84 12.24 -4.15
CA ALA A 82 26.87 11.50 -3.43
C ALA A 82 27.95 10.92 -4.36
N ARG A 83 27.62 10.60 -5.62
CA ARG A 83 28.60 10.18 -6.63
C ARG A 83 29.42 11.36 -7.14
N LEU A 84 28.78 12.51 -7.37
CA LEU A 84 29.43 13.72 -7.84
C LEU A 84 30.36 14.35 -6.78
N ALA A 85 30.16 14.04 -5.51
CA ALA A 85 31.06 14.48 -4.42
C ALA A 85 32.52 13.97 -4.57
N TYR A 86 32.75 12.96 -5.42
CA TYR A 86 34.13 12.53 -5.77
C TYR A 86 34.77 13.41 -6.84
N ALA A 87 33.99 14.22 -7.55
CA ALA A 87 34.53 15.11 -8.56
C ALA A 87 35.00 16.43 -7.92
N PRO A 88 36.04 17.09 -8.48
CA PRO A 88 36.40 18.42 -8.04
C PRO A 88 35.27 19.43 -8.29
N SER A 89 35.02 20.31 -7.33
CA SER A 89 34.10 21.44 -7.50
C SER A 89 34.83 22.64 -8.08
N LEU A 90 34.22 23.27 -9.09
CA LEU A 90 34.71 24.49 -9.72
C LEU A 90 33.74 25.62 -9.38
N GLY A 91 34.28 26.73 -8.86
CA GLY A 91 33.54 27.94 -8.57
C GLY A 91 34.05 29.11 -9.35
N LEU A 92 33.17 29.94 -9.91
CA LEU A 92 33.46 31.23 -10.48
C LEU A 92 32.67 32.29 -9.70
N SER A 93 33.34 33.29 -9.16
CA SER A 93 32.75 34.32 -8.31
C SER A 93 33.05 35.70 -8.87
N PRO A 94 32.32 36.17 -9.91
CA PRO A 94 32.52 37.52 -10.42
C PRO A 94 32.19 38.56 -9.34
N GLN A 95 33.15 39.49 -9.12
CA GLN A 95 33.01 40.55 -8.15
C GLN A 95 33.30 41.89 -8.80
N GLY A 96 32.50 42.89 -8.45
CA GLY A 96 32.73 44.26 -8.87
C GLY A 96 32.58 45.22 -7.67
N THR A 97 33.60 46.04 -7.46
CA THR A 97 33.58 47.07 -6.40
C THR A 97 33.71 48.44 -7.05
N ILE A 98 32.83 49.33 -6.65
CA ILE A 98 32.88 50.75 -7.01
C ILE A 98 33.12 51.52 -5.71
N SER A 99 34.23 52.20 -5.60
CA SER A 99 34.56 53.04 -4.44
C SER A 99 34.72 54.50 -4.92
N SER A 100 34.08 55.40 -4.22
CA SER A 100 34.23 56.86 -4.42
C SER A 100 34.46 57.51 -3.06
N PHE A 101 35.46 58.35 -2.95
CA PHE A 101 35.78 59.11 -1.74
C PHE A 101 36.00 60.58 -2.11
N ASP A 102 35.41 61.48 -1.37
CA ASP A 102 35.63 62.92 -1.36
C ASP A 102 35.70 63.56 -2.75
N LYS A 103 34.63 63.44 -3.56
CA LYS A 103 34.47 64.01 -4.92
C LYS A 103 35.48 63.56 -5.96
N HIS A 104 36.30 62.56 -5.67
CA HIS A 104 37.17 61.92 -6.68
C HIS A 104 36.38 60.98 -7.59
N ALA A 105 36.89 60.80 -8.81
CA ALA A 105 36.29 59.86 -9.74
C ALA A 105 36.20 58.46 -9.15
N ALA A 106 35.05 57.82 -9.26
CA ALA A 106 34.83 56.45 -8.72
C ALA A 106 35.83 55.46 -9.32
N THR A 107 36.59 54.77 -8.45
CA THR A 107 37.42 53.64 -8.85
C THR A 107 36.58 52.41 -9.01
N LYS A 108 36.65 51.76 -10.18
CA LYS A 108 35.93 50.54 -10.50
C LYS A 108 36.92 49.41 -10.60
N THR A 109 36.75 48.41 -9.76
CA THR A 109 37.58 47.18 -9.75
C THR A 109 36.69 46.00 -10.07
N TYR A 110 37.07 45.20 -11.07
CA TYR A 110 36.40 43.95 -11.44
C TYR A 110 37.39 42.79 -11.26
N SER A 111 36.93 41.74 -10.61
CA SER A 111 37.70 40.53 -10.43
C SER A 111 36.83 39.29 -10.75
N LEU A 112 37.42 38.29 -11.36
CA LEU A 112 36.80 37.03 -11.69
C LEU A 112 37.65 35.88 -11.12
N PRO A 113 37.60 35.64 -9.80
CA PRO A 113 38.32 34.53 -9.21
C PRO A 113 37.68 33.20 -9.63
N ALA A 114 38.52 32.29 -10.11
CA ALA A 114 38.17 30.90 -10.31
C ALA A 114 38.77 30.07 -9.17
N THR A 115 37.96 29.25 -8.52
CA THR A 115 38.36 28.35 -7.45
C THR A 115 38.12 26.92 -7.85
N ALA A 116 39.07 26.02 -7.53
CA ALA A 116 38.87 24.58 -7.65
C ALA A 116 39.13 23.96 -6.28
N SER A 117 38.21 23.14 -5.83
CA SER A 117 38.37 22.37 -4.58
C SER A 117 38.05 20.91 -4.79
N TRP A 118 38.86 20.03 -4.22
CA TRP A 118 38.71 18.59 -4.30
C TRP A 118 38.95 17.93 -2.94
N GLU A 119 38.00 17.11 -2.49
CA GLU A 119 38.09 16.33 -1.25
C GLU A 119 38.59 14.93 -1.56
N ILE A 120 39.78 14.56 -1.11
CA ILE A 120 40.32 13.21 -1.25
C ILE A 120 39.81 12.36 -0.11
N ASP A 121 39.14 11.23 -0.44
CA ASP A 121 38.51 10.34 0.55
C ASP A 121 39.51 9.35 1.17
N LEU A 122 40.34 9.85 2.06
CA LEU A 122 41.37 9.03 2.76
C LEU A 122 40.77 8.05 3.79
N PHE A 123 39.65 8.42 4.41
CA PHE A 123 39.03 7.67 5.51
C PHE A 123 37.68 7.05 5.14
N GLY A 124 37.27 7.09 3.88
CA GLY A 124 36.04 6.46 3.42
C GLY A 124 34.73 7.22 3.76
N LYS A 125 34.83 8.52 4.09
CA LYS A 125 33.64 9.38 4.33
C LYS A 125 32.73 9.41 3.13
N LEU A 126 33.25 9.72 1.95
CA LEU A 126 32.47 9.79 0.70
C LEU A 126 32.00 8.40 0.27
N LEU A 127 32.84 7.37 0.47
CA LEU A 127 32.47 5.98 0.18
C LEU A 127 31.25 5.54 1.00
N ASN A 128 31.26 5.82 2.30
CA ASN A 128 30.15 5.45 3.18
C ASN A 128 28.90 6.31 2.92
N ALA A 129 29.04 7.58 2.60
CA ALA A 129 27.94 8.44 2.17
C ALA A 129 27.26 7.89 0.91
N LYS A 130 28.04 7.50 -0.12
CA LYS A 130 27.53 6.87 -1.34
C LYS A 130 26.83 5.54 -1.04
N ARG A 131 27.42 4.69 -0.20
CA ARG A 131 26.81 3.41 0.22
C ARG A 131 25.49 3.65 0.96
N GLY A 132 25.44 4.62 1.87
CA GLY A 132 24.23 5.04 2.56
C GLY A 132 23.14 5.48 1.58
N ALA A 133 23.47 6.35 0.61
CA ALA A 133 22.54 6.80 -0.43
C ALA A 133 22.03 5.64 -1.33
N GLN A 134 22.88 4.63 -1.60
CA GLN A 134 22.44 3.42 -2.34
C GLN A 134 21.43 2.61 -1.54
N VAL A 135 21.66 2.41 -0.24
CA VAL A 135 20.73 1.69 0.63
C VAL A 135 19.41 2.46 0.77
N THR A 136 19.47 3.78 0.92
CA THR A 136 18.27 4.64 0.95
C THR A 136 17.44 4.51 -0.35
N LEU A 137 18.11 4.45 -1.50
CA LEU A 137 17.40 4.22 -2.77
C LEU A 137 16.74 2.84 -2.81
N LEU A 138 17.38 1.79 -2.32
CA LEU A 138 16.77 0.46 -2.22
C LEU A 138 15.57 0.45 -1.28
N GLN A 139 15.69 1.11 -0.12
CA GLN A 139 14.63 1.28 0.85
C GLN A 139 13.42 2.00 0.25
N THR A 140 13.63 3.10 -0.46
CA THR A 140 12.51 3.85 -1.10
C THR A 140 11.84 3.06 -2.21
N LYS A 141 12.57 2.25 -2.97
CA LYS A 141 11.98 1.33 -3.95
C LYS A 141 11.11 0.26 -3.29
N ALA A 142 11.59 -0.36 -2.21
CA ALA A 142 10.82 -1.33 -1.44
C ALA A 142 9.57 -0.69 -0.82
N TYR A 143 9.67 0.53 -0.30
CA TYR A 143 8.54 1.30 0.22
C TYR A 143 7.48 1.58 -0.87
N ARG A 144 7.89 1.99 -2.08
CA ARG A 144 6.96 2.16 -3.21
C ARG A 144 6.22 0.86 -3.52
N GLN A 145 6.91 -0.28 -3.51
CA GLN A 145 6.28 -1.58 -3.73
C GLN A 145 5.28 -1.91 -2.62
N ALA A 146 5.62 -1.63 -1.36
CA ALA A 146 4.70 -1.83 -0.23
C ALA A 146 3.43 -0.98 -0.36
N VAL A 147 3.55 0.30 -0.72
CA VAL A 147 2.41 1.19 -0.99
C VAL A 147 1.54 0.64 -2.13
N GLN A 148 2.15 0.18 -3.22
CA GLN A 148 1.44 -0.44 -4.33
C GLN A 148 0.64 -1.67 -3.87
N THR A 149 1.25 -2.56 -3.12
CA THR A 149 0.60 -3.76 -2.57
C THR A 149 -0.56 -3.41 -1.64
N GLN A 150 -0.39 -2.39 -0.81
CA GLN A 150 -1.43 -1.91 0.10
C GLN A 150 -2.66 -1.38 -0.66
N ILE A 151 -2.44 -0.62 -1.73
CA ILE A 151 -3.53 -0.11 -2.59
C ILE A 151 -4.29 -1.27 -3.24
N ILE A 152 -3.57 -2.23 -3.83
CA ILE A 152 -4.17 -3.41 -4.47
C ILE A 152 -5.01 -4.19 -3.45
N SER A 153 -4.44 -4.48 -2.29
CA SER A 153 -5.12 -5.20 -1.21
C SER A 153 -6.35 -4.44 -0.70
N GLY A 154 -6.25 -3.12 -0.54
CA GLY A 154 -7.38 -2.28 -0.11
C GLY A 154 -8.54 -2.31 -1.11
N ILE A 155 -8.26 -2.15 -2.40
CA ILE A 155 -9.27 -2.21 -3.46
C ILE A 155 -9.91 -3.59 -3.53
N ALA A 156 -9.10 -4.66 -3.51
CA ALA A 156 -9.60 -6.03 -3.56
C ALA A 156 -10.49 -6.36 -2.36
N ASN A 157 -10.08 -6.00 -1.15
CA ASN A 157 -10.87 -6.23 0.05
C ASN A 157 -12.21 -5.48 0.01
N THR A 158 -12.19 -4.22 -0.43
CA THR A 158 -13.43 -3.43 -0.56
C THR A 158 -14.37 -4.02 -1.62
N TYR A 159 -13.82 -4.43 -2.77
CA TYR A 159 -14.57 -5.07 -3.84
C TYR A 159 -15.28 -6.35 -3.39
N TYR A 160 -14.54 -7.28 -2.76
CA TYR A 160 -15.14 -8.53 -2.27
C TYR A 160 -16.09 -8.31 -1.09
N THR A 161 -15.85 -7.29 -0.26
CA THR A 161 -16.78 -6.89 0.79
C THR A 161 -18.09 -6.40 0.19
N LEU A 162 -18.04 -5.60 -0.87
CA LEU A 162 -19.23 -5.13 -1.57
C LEU A 162 -20.01 -6.29 -2.18
N LEU A 163 -19.34 -7.21 -2.89
CA LEU A 163 -19.98 -8.41 -3.45
C LEU A 163 -20.65 -9.27 -2.37
N MET A 164 -19.99 -9.41 -1.21
CA MET A 164 -20.55 -10.13 -0.06
C MET A 164 -21.83 -9.45 0.45
N LEU A 165 -21.81 -8.12 0.60
CA LEU A 165 -22.97 -7.36 1.08
C LEU A 165 -24.13 -7.39 0.10
N ASP A 166 -23.87 -7.29 -1.21
CA ASP A 166 -24.90 -7.42 -2.26
C ASP A 166 -25.54 -8.81 -2.21
N ARG A 167 -24.72 -9.85 -2.04
CA ARG A 167 -25.24 -11.21 -1.92
C ARG A 167 -26.03 -11.43 -0.63
N GLN A 168 -25.57 -10.83 0.47
CA GLN A 168 -26.29 -10.86 1.73
C GLN A 168 -27.64 -10.16 1.63
N LEU A 169 -27.70 -9.02 0.93
CA LEU A 169 -28.97 -8.31 0.67
C LEU A 169 -29.95 -9.20 -0.11
N ASP A 170 -29.51 -9.77 -1.23
CA ASP A 170 -30.32 -10.68 -2.05
C ASP A 170 -30.89 -11.86 -1.24
N ILE A 171 -30.06 -12.54 -0.46
CA ILE A 171 -30.48 -13.64 0.42
C ILE A 171 -31.48 -13.16 1.48
N THR A 172 -31.27 -11.98 2.06
CA THR A 172 -32.15 -11.43 3.09
C THR A 172 -33.51 -11.06 2.51
N GLU A 173 -33.56 -10.48 1.31
CA GLU A 173 -34.81 -10.16 0.60
C GLU A 173 -35.59 -11.45 0.21
N GLN A 174 -34.91 -12.46 -0.30
CA GLN A 174 -35.50 -13.77 -0.55
C GLN A 174 -36.06 -14.41 0.72
N THR A 175 -35.32 -14.29 1.83
CA THR A 175 -35.74 -14.79 3.15
C THR A 175 -36.99 -14.04 3.64
N ALA A 176 -37.06 -12.73 3.44
CA ALA A 176 -38.24 -11.93 3.76
C ALA A 176 -39.49 -12.38 2.98
N ASP A 177 -39.35 -12.67 1.68
CA ASP A 177 -40.42 -13.17 0.85
C ASP A 177 -40.93 -14.55 1.31
N ILE A 178 -40.03 -15.46 1.68
CA ILE A 178 -40.39 -16.76 2.24
C ILE A 178 -41.12 -16.60 3.57
N MET A 179 -40.60 -15.74 4.47
CA MET A 179 -41.24 -15.46 5.75
C MET A 179 -42.63 -14.84 5.60
N LYS A 180 -42.80 -13.93 4.62
CA LYS A 180 -44.09 -13.35 4.31
C LYS A 180 -45.14 -14.43 3.89
N ARG A 181 -44.75 -15.33 2.97
CA ARG A 181 -45.63 -16.45 2.56
C ARG A 181 -45.94 -17.39 3.73
N ASN A 182 -44.98 -17.62 4.63
CA ASN A 182 -45.21 -18.40 5.82
C ASN A 182 -46.26 -17.75 6.75
N VAL A 183 -46.18 -16.43 6.96
CA VAL A 183 -47.18 -15.67 7.74
C VAL A 183 -48.54 -15.79 7.09
N GLU A 184 -48.67 -15.62 5.77
CA GLU A 184 -49.91 -15.74 5.01
C GLU A 184 -50.53 -17.16 5.14
N THR A 185 -49.68 -18.19 5.02
CA THR A 185 -50.07 -19.59 5.20
C THR A 185 -50.57 -19.88 6.61
N MET A 186 -49.82 -19.45 7.63
CA MET A 186 -50.20 -19.61 9.04
C MET A 186 -51.51 -18.87 9.38
N GLN A 187 -51.71 -17.69 8.79
CA GLN A 187 -52.95 -16.94 8.97
C GLN A 187 -54.13 -17.70 8.34
N ALA A 188 -53.99 -18.19 7.08
CA ALA A 188 -55.03 -18.96 6.38
C ALA A 188 -55.38 -20.26 7.12
N MET A 189 -54.37 -20.97 7.67
CA MET A 189 -54.58 -22.17 8.48
C MET A 189 -55.37 -21.88 9.76
N LYS A 190 -55.06 -20.75 10.40
CA LYS A 190 -55.81 -20.29 11.59
C LYS A 190 -57.26 -19.97 11.26
N ASP A 191 -57.49 -19.22 10.16
CA ASP A 191 -58.81 -18.81 9.74
C ASP A 191 -59.67 -20.02 9.32
N ALA A 192 -59.05 -21.09 8.79
CA ALA A 192 -59.67 -22.36 8.52
C ALA A 192 -59.89 -23.27 9.74
N ALA A 193 -59.59 -22.79 10.94
CA ALA A 193 -59.65 -23.54 12.20
C ALA A 193 -58.88 -24.89 12.17
N MET A 194 -57.78 -24.95 11.42
CA MET A 194 -56.98 -26.16 11.34
C MET A 194 -56.28 -26.49 12.67
N PHE A 195 -56.28 -27.76 13.01
CA PHE A 195 -55.66 -28.27 14.23
C PHE A 195 -54.21 -27.87 14.33
N ASN A 196 -53.75 -27.37 15.46
CA ASN A 196 -52.41 -26.92 15.79
C ASN A 196 -51.99 -25.49 15.33
N THR A 197 -52.84 -24.67 14.79
CA THR A 197 -52.49 -23.29 14.49
C THR A 197 -53.04 -22.36 15.56
N THR A 198 -52.15 -21.83 16.39
CA THR A 198 -52.52 -20.91 17.49
C THR A 198 -52.31 -19.45 17.08
N SER A 199 -53.06 -18.51 17.68
CA SER A 199 -52.81 -17.07 17.49
C SER A 199 -51.40 -16.67 17.84
N ALA A 200 -50.80 -17.28 18.87
CA ALA A 200 -49.42 -17.04 19.28
C ALA A 200 -48.43 -17.45 18.20
N GLY A 201 -48.64 -18.56 17.51
CA GLY A 201 -47.79 -19.01 16.39
C GLY A 201 -47.82 -18.04 15.19
N VAL A 202 -49.01 -17.50 14.88
CA VAL A 202 -49.11 -16.47 13.81
C VAL A 202 -48.38 -15.19 14.20
N GLU A 203 -48.53 -14.69 15.42
CA GLU A 203 -47.85 -13.49 15.89
C GLU A 203 -46.33 -13.70 15.99
N GLN A 204 -45.88 -14.89 16.37
CA GLN A 204 -44.43 -15.23 16.35
C GLN A 204 -43.87 -15.22 14.92
N SER A 205 -44.62 -15.75 13.96
CA SER A 205 -44.20 -15.71 12.54
C SER A 205 -44.17 -14.27 11.99
N LYS A 206 -45.13 -13.41 12.36
CA LYS A 206 -45.10 -11.98 12.03
C LYS A 206 -43.93 -11.26 12.62
N ALA A 207 -43.59 -11.55 13.90
CA ALA A 207 -42.45 -10.97 14.54
C ALA A 207 -41.11 -11.38 13.88
N ALA A 208 -40.97 -12.65 13.51
CA ALA A 208 -39.83 -13.15 12.75
C ALA A 208 -39.67 -12.46 11.39
N TYR A 209 -40.77 -12.30 10.66
CA TYR A 209 -40.81 -11.58 9.39
C TYR A 209 -40.40 -10.11 9.57
N ALA A 210 -40.94 -9.41 10.56
CA ALA A 210 -40.61 -8.02 10.86
C ALA A 210 -39.12 -7.85 11.23
N GLN A 211 -38.53 -8.82 11.93
CA GLN A 211 -37.12 -8.82 12.26
C GLN A 211 -36.21 -8.92 11.03
N VAL A 212 -36.57 -9.79 10.07
CA VAL A 212 -35.82 -9.90 8.81
C VAL A 212 -35.94 -8.60 8.00
N LEU A 213 -37.15 -8.02 7.89
CA LEU A 213 -37.37 -6.74 7.21
C LEU A 213 -36.54 -5.61 7.84
N ALA A 214 -36.44 -5.56 9.16
CA ALA A 214 -35.68 -4.54 9.86
C ALA A 214 -34.16 -4.63 9.62
N SER A 215 -33.64 -5.79 9.20
CA SER A 215 -32.23 -5.96 8.87
C SER A 215 -31.83 -5.41 7.47
N ILE A 216 -32.77 -5.34 6.52
CA ILE A 216 -32.51 -4.89 5.14
C ILE A 216 -31.93 -3.47 5.08
N PRO A 217 -32.51 -2.44 5.75
CA PRO A 217 -31.96 -1.09 5.71
C PRO A 217 -30.54 -0.98 6.26
N ALA A 218 -30.17 -1.83 7.23
CA ALA A 218 -28.81 -1.86 7.79
C ALA A 218 -27.80 -2.37 6.76
N ILE A 219 -28.15 -3.42 6.01
CA ILE A 219 -27.32 -3.96 4.93
C ILE A 219 -27.19 -2.92 3.79
N GLN A 220 -28.30 -2.33 3.36
CA GLN A 220 -28.32 -1.30 2.32
C GLN A 220 -27.47 -0.08 2.70
N LYS A 221 -27.46 0.31 3.97
CA LYS A 221 -26.58 1.37 4.49
C LYS A 221 -25.11 0.98 4.39
N SER A 222 -24.77 -0.28 4.59
CA SER A 222 -23.37 -0.75 4.53
C SER A 222 -22.84 -0.85 3.09
N ILE A 223 -23.72 -0.96 2.10
CA ILE A 223 -23.39 -0.96 0.67
C ILE A 223 -23.11 0.46 0.13
N ARG A 224 -23.69 1.50 0.73
CA ARG A 224 -23.51 2.91 0.35
C ARG A 224 -22.26 3.54 0.95
#